data_f5251dade531736298f10dd9eea860dc
#
_entry.id   f5251dade531736298f10dd9eea860dc
#
_cell.length_a   1.000
_cell.length_b   1.000
_cell.length_c   1.000
_cell.angle_alpha   90.00
_cell.angle_beta   90.00
_cell.angle_gamma   90.00
#
_symmetry.space_group_name_H-M   'P 1'
#
loop_
_entity.id
_entity.type
_entity.pdbx_description
1 polymer ?
#
loop_
_entity_poly.entity_id
_entity_poly.type
_entity_poly.pdbx_seq_one_letter_code
_entity_poly.pdbx_strand_id
1 'polypeptide(L)'
;QADGYIIAAPKSGYYVTEMKAKSVEHHTEYHEKNKILYDFKSGDADKSSFDLNLWQRYIKSALRQQDRLMSYSKEQGESDLREALSDYIREKRNVVASPDRIVIGAGVQCLLAILCSIIKERGTVSFPDSSFVQGIELFKDYGFDVHTRFKDADIIYVSPSHMTSYGDVMPIKRRLELVDYSIKHSSIVIEDDYDSDFLYQTKPMPSLYALSNNGNVVYMGSFSNVLIPGIRISYMVLTESLARIYEAEKEKFAQTASKTEQIALCQYIRDGHIMSQTRKVRRLYTAKARAAYEYIKHTMPNVECAMSENGLQIKITTKFNGDTSQFENNGISVHIKDFSNGVLK
;
A
#
# COMPACT_ATOMS: atom_id res chain seq x y z
N GLN A 1 -15.64 -31.30 -36.26
CA GLN A 1 -16.64 -31.90 -35.33
C GLN A 1 -16.27 -31.58 -33.85
N ALA A 2 -15.00 -31.58 -33.49
CA ALA A 2 -14.60 -31.37 -32.08
C ALA A 2 -15.01 -30.02 -31.47
N ASP A 3 -15.12 -28.97 -32.27
CA ASP A 3 -15.40 -27.60 -31.79
C ASP A 3 -16.84 -27.15 -32.00
N GLY A 4 -17.79 -28.07 -32.40
CA GLY A 4 -19.20 -27.75 -32.56
C GLY A 4 -19.57 -26.88 -33.77
N TYR A 5 -18.61 -26.56 -34.65
CA TYR A 5 -18.84 -25.70 -35.82
C TYR A 5 -19.44 -26.47 -37.03
N ILE A 6 -19.29 -27.79 -37.01
CA ILE A 6 -19.74 -28.65 -38.13
C ILE A 6 -20.59 -29.79 -37.62
N ILE A 7 -21.78 -29.96 -38.18
CA ILE A 7 -22.70 -31.06 -37.92
C ILE A 7 -22.67 -32.01 -39.11
N ALA A 8 -22.43 -33.29 -38.86
CA ALA A 8 -22.53 -34.34 -39.86
C ALA A 8 -23.98 -34.86 -39.96
N ALA A 9 -24.58 -34.80 -41.12
CA ALA A 9 -25.87 -35.40 -41.40
C ALA A 9 -25.66 -36.73 -42.17
N PRO A 10 -26.14 -37.88 -41.66
CA PRO A 10 -26.00 -39.17 -42.35
C PRO A 10 -26.57 -39.10 -43.77
N LYS A 11 -25.80 -39.53 -44.75
CA LYS A 11 -26.13 -39.54 -46.20
C LYS A 11 -26.26 -38.15 -46.85
N SER A 12 -26.01 -37.02 -46.16
CA SER A 12 -26.21 -35.66 -46.68
C SER A 12 -24.97 -34.75 -46.57
N GLY A 13 -23.90 -35.21 -45.90
CA GLY A 13 -22.63 -34.45 -45.78
C GLY A 13 -22.46 -33.67 -44.47
N TYR A 14 -21.69 -32.62 -44.52
CA TYR A 14 -21.37 -31.77 -43.38
C TYR A 14 -22.00 -30.38 -43.57
N TYR A 15 -22.60 -29.88 -42.51
CA TYR A 15 -23.19 -28.52 -42.46
C TYR A 15 -22.47 -27.68 -41.44
N VAL A 16 -22.20 -26.43 -41.79
CA VAL A 16 -21.66 -25.44 -40.86
C VAL A 16 -22.80 -24.98 -39.94
N THR A 17 -22.58 -25.02 -38.64
CA THR A 17 -23.55 -24.54 -37.65
C THR A 17 -23.62 -23.02 -37.75
N GLU A 18 -24.82 -22.49 -38.02
CA GLU A 18 -25.08 -21.05 -37.95
C GLU A 18 -25.03 -20.64 -36.47
N MET A 19 -23.86 -20.22 -36.00
CA MET A 19 -23.79 -19.53 -34.73
C MET A 19 -24.29 -18.11 -34.92
N LYS A 20 -25.49 -17.83 -34.48
CA LYS A 20 -25.92 -16.45 -34.23
C LYS A 20 -25.05 -15.93 -33.08
N ALA A 21 -23.91 -15.33 -33.41
CA ALA A 21 -23.22 -14.49 -32.48
C ALA A 21 -24.23 -13.42 -32.01
N LYS A 22 -24.75 -13.56 -30.79
CA LYS A 22 -25.37 -12.40 -30.15
C LYS A 22 -24.29 -11.32 -30.13
N SER A 23 -24.46 -10.34 -31.00
CA SER A 23 -23.67 -9.09 -30.87
C SER A 23 -23.93 -8.59 -29.46
N VAL A 24 -22.96 -8.76 -28.59
CA VAL A 24 -22.93 -8.02 -27.34
C VAL A 24 -22.68 -6.60 -27.80
N GLU A 25 -23.74 -5.80 -27.90
CA GLU A 25 -23.60 -4.37 -28.03
C GLU A 25 -22.87 -3.92 -26.76
N HIS A 26 -21.57 -3.70 -26.89
CA HIS A 26 -20.81 -2.98 -25.90
C HIS A 26 -21.30 -1.53 -25.95
N HIS A 27 -22.37 -1.23 -25.22
CA HIS A 27 -22.67 0.13 -24.82
C HIS A 27 -21.58 0.57 -23.84
N THR A 28 -20.40 0.88 -24.36
CA THR A 28 -19.48 1.76 -23.68
C THR A 28 -20.05 3.16 -23.87
N GLU A 29 -20.99 3.58 -23.03
CA GLU A 29 -21.20 4.97 -22.78
C GLU A 29 -19.89 5.50 -22.16
N TYR A 30 -19.01 5.93 -23.05
CA TYR A 30 -17.93 6.82 -22.63
C TYR A 30 -18.61 8.15 -22.26
N HIS A 31 -19.03 8.26 -20.99
CA HIS A 31 -19.17 9.58 -20.42
C HIS A 31 -17.80 10.23 -20.56
N GLU A 32 -17.70 11.27 -21.39
CA GLU A 32 -16.56 12.17 -21.37
C GLU A 32 -16.45 12.71 -19.93
N LYS A 33 -15.63 12.01 -19.11
CA LYS A 33 -15.22 12.55 -17.82
C LYS A 33 -14.48 13.82 -18.13
N ASN A 34 -14.89 14.94 -17.55
CA ASN A 34 -14.18 16.20 -17.62
C ASN A 34 -12.67 15.91 -17.51
N LYS A 35 -11.92 16.34 -18.52
CA LYS A 35 -10.49 16.07 -18.60
C LYS A 35 -9.81 16.70 -17.39
N ILE A 36 -9.29 15.86 -16.49
CA ILE A 36 -8.53 16.32 -15.34
C ILE A 36 -7.24 16.96 -15.87
N LEU A 37 -7.08 18.25 -15.61
CA LEU A 37 -5.91 19.04 -15.99
C LEU A 37 -4.84 19.03 -14.89
N TYR A 38 -5.30 19.10 -13.63
CA TYR A 38 -4.45 19.13 -12.44
C TYR A 38 -4.96 18.15 -11.42
N ASP A 39 -4.23 17.05 -11.24
CA ASP A 39 -4.58 16.02 -10.27
C ASP A 39 -3.66 16.10 -9.05
N PHE A 40 -4.23 16.57 -7.93
CA PHE A 40 -3.57 16.63 -6.63
C PHE A 40 -3.98 15.49 -5.70
N LYS A 41 -4.83 14.57 -6.18
CA LYS A 41 -5.21 13.34 -5.45
C LYS A 41 -4.41 12.13 -5.88
N SER A 42 -3.80 12.19 -7.07
CA SER A 42 -3.09 11.05 -7.64
C SER A 42 -2.00 10.53 -6.71
N GLY A 43 -1.99 9.23 -6.49
CA GLY A 43 -0.89 8.51 -5.86
C GLY A 43 0.20 8.11 -6.85
N ASP A 44 0.21 8.69 -8.04
CA ASP A 44 1.17 8.36 -9.10
C ASP A 44 2.58 8.83 -8.73
N ALA A 45 3.55 8.00 -9.05
CA ALA A 45 4.95 8.37 -8.88
C ALA A 45 5.40 9.38 -9.94
N ASP A 46 6.24 10.34 -9.52
CA ASP A 46 6.90 11.25 -10.46
C ASP A 46 7.75 10.47 -11.45
N LYS A 47 7.63 10.78 -12.75
CA LYS A 47 8.37 10.10 -13.84
C LYS A 47 9.89 10.13 -13.66
N SER A 48 10.43 11.17 -13.01
CA SER A 48 11.87 11.31 -12.73
C SER A 48 12.31 10.61 -11.45
N SER A 49 11.36 10.11 -10.64
CA SER A 49 11.64 9.51 -9.33
C SER A 49 12.40 8.19 -9.45
N PHE A 50 12.15 7.41 -10.51
CA PHE A 50 12.63 6.04 -10.64
C PHE A 50 13.41 5.81 -11.93
N ASP A 51 14.48 5.00 -11.85
CA ASP A 51 15.27 4.59 -13.02
C ASP A 51 14.70 3.30 -13.62
N LEU A 52 13.77 3.45 -14.56
CA LEU A 52 13.16 2.33 -15.27
C LEU A 52 14.19 1.52 -16.08
N ASN A 53 15.27 2.13 -16.61
CA ASN A 53 16.29 1.40 -17.36
C ASN A 53 17.08 0.47 -16.43
N LEU A 54 17.39 0.94 -15.23
CA LEU A 54 18.02 0.10 -14.20
C LEU A 54 17.09 -1.05 -13.81
N TRP A 55 15.81 -0.76 -13.56
CA TRP A 55 14.82 -1.78 -13.22
C TRP A 55 14.66 -2.83 -14.30
N GLN A 56 14.59 -2.42 -15.57
CA GLN A 56 14.54 -3.34 -16.72
C GLN A 56 15.73 -4.30 -16.76
N ARG A 57 16.93 -3.87 -16.34
CA ARG A 57 18.09 -4.77 -16.25
C ARG A 57 17.89 -5.87 -15.22
N TYR A 58 17.31 -5.54 -14.07
CA TYR A 58 16.97 -6.53 -13.02
C TYR A 58 15.87 -7.49 -13.48
N ILE A 59 14.83 -6.98 -14.13
CA ILE A 59 13.79 -7.82 -14.73
C ILE A 59 14.38 -8.77 -15.77
N LYS A 60 15.24 -8.28 -16.69
CA LYS A 60 15.93 -9.13 -17.65
C LYS A 60 16.83 -10.18 -16.97
N SER A 61 17.50 -9.82 -15.88
CA SER A 61 18.29 -10.76 -15.08
C SER A 61 17.41 -11.84 -14.44
N ALA A 62 16.26 -11.46 -13.88
CA ALA A 62 15.29 -12.40 -13.36
C ALA A 62 14.75 -13.37 -14.41
N LEU A 63 14.43 -12.88 -15.61
CA LEU A 63 13.94 -13.69 -16.74
C LEU A 63 14.98 -14.70 -17.27
N ARG A 64 16.25 -14.51 -17.00
CA ARG A 64 17.30 -15.51 -17.35
C ARG A 64 17.34 -16.71 -16.40
N GLN A 65 16.68 -16.64 -15.25
CA GLN A 65 16.58 -17.74 -14.28
C GLN A 65 15.43 -18.69 -14.66
N GLN A 66 15.53 -19.30 -15.85
CA GLN A 66 14.44 -20.08 -16.46
C GLN A 66 13.94 -21.20 -15.56
N ASP A 67 14.85 -22.01 -15.01
CA ASP A 67 14.48 -23.16 -14.15
C ASP A 67 13.67 -22.70 -12.93
N ARG A 68 14.04 -21.54 -12.35
CA ARG A 68 13.33 -20.97 -11.22
C ARG A 68 11.95 -20.46 -11.59
N LEU A 69 11.78 -19.87 -12.78
CA LEU A 69 10.52 -19.33 -13.26
C LEU A 69 9.50 -20.39 -13.70
N MET A 70 9.94 -21.60 -14.01
CA MET A 70 9.06 -22.72 -14.40
C MET A 70 8.35 -23.37 -13.19
N SER A 71 8.59 -22.92 -11.98
CA SER A 71 7.90 -23.36 -10.77
C SER A 71 7.10 -22.23 -10.13
N TYR A 72 6.06 -22.57 -9.39
CA TYR A 72 5.34 -21.58 -8.56
C TYR A 72 6.24 -21.01 -7.49
N SER A 73 5.97 -19.77 -7.07
CA SER A 73 6.57 -19.22 -5.86
C SER A 73 6.04 -19.97 -4.62
N LYS A 74 6.84 -20.00 -3.57
CA LYS A 74 6.35 -20.43 -2.25
C LYS A 74 5.30 -19.45 -1.75
N GLU A 75 4.37 -19.92 -0.97
CA GLU A 75 3.22 -19.16 -0.44
C GLU A 75 3.68 -17.90 0.29
N GLN A 76 4.76 -18.02 1.04
CA GLN A 76 5.36 -16.92 1.84
C GLN A 76 6.20 -15.94 0.98
N GLY A 77 6.48 -16.29 -0.27
CA GLY A 77 7.37 -15.57 -1.17
C GLY A 77 8.78 -16.16 -1.26
N GLU A 78 9.58 -15.65 -2.17
CA GLU A 78 10.92 -16.14 -2.47
C GLU A 78 11.83 -15.99 -1.23
N SER A 79 12.53 -17.06 -0.87
CA SER A 79 13.35 -17.11 0.37
C SER A 79 14.49 -16.10 0.36
N ASP A 80 15.16 -15.95 -0.77
CA ASP A 80 16.26 -15.00 -0.93
C ASP A 80 15.80 -13.54 -0.84
N LEU A 81 14.57 -13.22 -1.25
CA LEU A 81 13.99 -11.91 -1.04
C LEU A 81 13.64 -11.69 0.44
N ARG A 82 13.10 -12.70 1.13
CA ARG A 82 12.80 -12.58 2.57
C ARG A 82 14.06 -12.38 3.41
N GLU A 83 15.17 -13.05 3.05
CA GLU A 83 16.50 -12.81 3.66
C GLU A 83 16.96 -11.36 3.42
N ALA A 84 16.93 -10.89 2.16
CA ALA A 84 17.32 -9.53 1.82
C ALA A 84 16.43 -8.49 2.52
N LEU A 85 15.14 -8.77 2.68
CA LEU A 85 14.21 -7.92 3.42
C LEU A 85 14.52 -7.89 4.91
N SER A 86 14.84 -9.04 5.53
CA SER A 86 15.23 -9.10 6.95
C SER A 86 16.41 -8.18 7.24
N ASP A 87 17.45 -8.19 6.40
CA ASP A 87 18.60 -7.30 6.54
C ASP A 87 18.25 -5.84 6.30
N TYR A 88 17.47 -5.56 5.25
CA TYR A 88 17.04 -4.22 4.89
C TYR A 88 16.22 -3.54 6.00
N ILE A 89 15.19 -4.22 6.54
CA ILE A 89 14.32 -3.64 7.58
C ILE A 89 15.04 -3.52 8.91
N ARG A 90 16.00 -4.41 9.20
CA ARG A 90 16.86 -4.30 10.37
C ARG A 90 17.73 -3.04 10.30
N GLU A 91 18.42 -2.82 9.19
CA GLU A 91 19.28 -1.66 9.00
C GLU A 91 18.49 -0.36 9.01
N LYS A 92 17.35 -0.35 8.34
CA LYS A 92 16.58 0.87 8.10
C LYS A 92 15.66 1.27 9.25
N ARG A 93 15.00 0.31 9.89
CA ARG A 93 13.91 0.53 10.86
C ARG A 93 14.15 -0.12 12.21
N ASN A 94 15.30 -0.78 12.38
CA ASN A 94 15.61 -1.60 13.56
C ASN A 94 14.55 -2.69 13.81
N VAL A 95 13.91 -3.18 12.74
CA VAL A 95 12.96 -4.30 12.77
C VAL A 95 13.76 -5.59 12.67
N VAL A 96 13.99 -6.24 13.81
CA VAL A 96 14.73 -7.49 13.88
C VAL A 96 13.77 -8.66 13.75
N ALA A 97 13.78 -9.33 12.62
CA ALA A 97 12.90 -10.45 12.33
C ALA A 97 13.62 -11.53 11.53
N SER A 98 13.36 -12.80 11.87
CA SER A 98 13.80 -13.94 11.05
C SER A 98 13.06 -13.91 9.69
N PRO A 99 13.72 -14.30 8.58
CA PRO A 99 13.08 -14.44 7.27
C PRO A 99 11.82 -15.32 7.28
N ASP A 100 11.73 -16.29 8.21
CA ASP A 100 10.56 -17.18 8.35
C ASP A 100 9.31 -16.47 8.89
N ARG A 101 9.47 -15.28 9.43
CA ARG A 101 8.37 -14.45 9.91
C ARG A 101 7.91 -13.43 8.87
N ILE A 102 8.59 -13.32 7.74
CA ILE A 102 8.29 -12.36 6.67
C ILE A 102 7.41 -13.01 5.62
N VAL A 103 6.26 -12.41 5.33
CA VAL A 103 5.34 -12.81 4.26
C VAL A 103 5.29 -11.71 3.20
N ILE A 104 5.47 -12.09 1.93
CA ILE A 104 5.46 -11.19 0.78
C ILE A 104 4.09 -11.28 0.09
N GLY A 105 3.55 -10.15 -0.36
CA GLY A 105 2.27 -10.09 -1.08
C GLY A 105 2.17 -8.93 -2.06
N ALA A 106 1.16 -8.98 -2.94
CA ALA A 106 0.89 -7.96 -3.96
C ALA A 106 0.14 -6.76 -3.37
N GLY A 107 0.76 -6.07 -2.43
CA GLY A 107 0.20 -4.92 -1.72
C GLY A 107 -0.38 -5.28 -0.35
N VAL A 108 -0.61 -4.24 0.45
CA VAL A 108 -1.03 -4.36 1.85
C VAL A 108 -2.37 -5.07 1.99
N GLN A 109 -3.31 -4.85 1.08
CA GLN A 109 -4.64 -5.48 1.13
C GLN A 109 -4.56 -7.01 1.07
N CYS A 110 -3.71 -7.58 0.20
CA CYS A 110 -3.50 -9.03 0.14
C CYS A 110 -2.90 -9.57 1.45
N LEU A 111 -1.97 -8.84 2.06
CA LEU A 111 -1.36 -9.22 3.32
C LEU A 111 -2.36 -9.15 4.48
N LEU A 112 -3.22 -8.12 4.50
CA LEU A 112 -4.31 -8.02 5.48
C LEU A 112 -5.32 -9.17 5.34
N ALA A 113 -5.64 -9.61 4.11
CA ALA A 113 -6.51 -10.75 3.90
C ALA A 113 -5.92 -12.04 4.48
N ILE A 114 -4.62 -12.27 4.30
CA ILE A 114 -3.89 -13.38 4.94
C ILE A 114 -3.96 -13.24 6.46
N LEU A 115 -3.68 -12.05 7.00
CA LEU A 115 -3.70 -11.78 8.43
C LEU A 115 -5.08 -12.03 9.03
N CYS A 116 -6.14 -11.52 8.40
CA CYS A 116 -7.53 -11.77 8.79
C CYS A 116 -7.87 -13.27 8.78
N SER A 117 -7.34 -14.03 7.84
CA SER A 117 -7.59 -15.48 7.74
C SER A 117 -6.96 -16.27 8.89
N ILE A 118 -5.75 -15.87 9.34
CA ILE A 118 -5.03 -16.59 10.41
C ILE A 118 -5.42 -16.15 11.82
N ILE A 119 -6.02 -14.95 11.99
CA ILE A 119 -6.59 -14.53 13.26
C ILE A 119 -7.95 -15.24 13.43
N LYS A 120 -8.02 -16.22 14.33
CA LYS A 120 -9.19 -17.09 14.50
C LYS A 120 -10.34 -16.41 15.26
N GLU A 121 -10.02 -15.63 16.28
CA GLU A 121 -11.00 -14.92 17.07
C GLU A 121 -11.41 -13.62 16.36
N ARG A 122 -12.70 -13.49 16.08
CA ARG A 122 -13.27 -12.32 15.43
C ARG A 122 -13.66 -11.30 16.51
N GLY A 123 -12.70 -10.46 16.84
CA GLY A 123 -12.88 -9.40 17.82
C GLY A 123 -13.12 -8.03 17.20
N THR A 124 -12.85 -7.03 17.99
CA THR A 124 -12.96 -5.61 17.62
C THR A 124 -11.68 -5.09 16.97
N VAL A 125 -11.84 -4.29 15.93
CA VAL A 125 -10.70 -3.63 15.23
C VAL A 125 -10.87 -2.12 15.31
N SER A 126 -9.84 -1.41 15.74
CA SER A 126 -9.80 0.05 15.78
C SER A 126 -8.90 0.63 14.70
N PHE A 127 -9.46 1.51 13.87
CA PHE A 127 -8.73 2.33 12.91
C PHE A 127 -8.58 3.77 13.43
N PRO A 128 -7.55 4.52 13.01
CA PRO A 128 -7.37 5.92 13.43
C PRO A 128 -8.45 6.85 12.87
N ASP A 129 -8.91 6.58 11.66
CA ASP A 129 -10.02 7.26 10.97
C ASP A 129 -10.59 6.37 9.85
N SER A 130 -11.52 6.90 9.06
CA SER A 130 -12.19 6.18 7.96
C SER A 130 -11.47 6.30 6.61
N SER A 131 -10.26 6.80 6.55
CA SER A 131 -9.57 7.08 5.27
C SER A 131 -9.12 5.83 4.53
N PHE A 132 -8.77 4.76 5.25
CA PHE A 132 -8.38 3.49 4.64
C PHE A 132 -9.59 2.57 4.41
N VAL A 133 -10.46 2.99 3.49
CA VAL A 133 -11.72 2.30 3.18
C VAL A 133 -11.51 0.82 2.86
N GLN A 134 -10.51 0.49 2.02
CA GLN A 134 -10.26 -0.90 1.59
C GLN A 134 -9.88 -1.82 2.76
N GLY A 135 -9.12 -1.31 3.73
CA GLY A 135 -8.76 -2.07 4.92
C GLY A 135 -9.96 -2.27 5.85
N ILE A 136 -10.75 -1.21 6.06
CA ILE A 136 -11.96 -1.25 6.86
C ILE A 136 -12.96 -2.28 6.33
N GLU A 137 -13.30 -2.19 5.04
CA GLU A 137 -14.26 -3.11 4.44
C GLU A 137 -13.73 -4.55 4.44
N LEU A 138 -12.43 -4.74 4.22
CA LEU A 138 -11.82 -6.07 4.31
C LEU A 138 -12.02 -6.71 5.69
N PHE A 139 -11.75 -5.98 6.79
CA PHE A 139 -11.97 -6.51 8.14
C PHE A 139 -13.44 -6.84 8.40
N LYS A 140 -14.37 -6.01 7.91
CA LYS A 140 -15.82 -6.28 8.00
C LYS A 140 -16.21 -7.55 7.24
N ASP A 141 -15.69 -7.73 6.00
CA ASP A 141 -15.94 -8.91 5.18
C ASP A 141 -15.47 -10.20 5.85
N TYR A 142 -14.39 -10.12 6.63
CA TYR A 142 -13.91 -11.23 7.46
C TYR A 142 -14.66 -11.40 8.78
N GLY A 143 -15.67 -10.57 9.06
CA GLY A 143 -16.55 -10.69 10.24
C GLY A 143 -15.99 -10.04 11.50
N PHE A 144 -15.06 -9.10 11.41
CA PHE A 144 -14.60 -8.29 12.53
C PHE A 144 -15.55 -7.12 12.80
N ASP A 145 -15.67 -6.71 14.04
CA ASP A 145 -16.38 -5.50 14.43
C ASP A 145 -15.45 -4.29 14.35
N VAL A 146 -15.68 -3.42 13.35
CA VAL A 146 -14.76 -2.34 13.00
C VAL A 146 -15.23 -1.00 13.50
N HIS A 147 -14.37 -0.33 14.25
CA HIS A 147 -14.58 0.98 14.84
C HIS A 147 -13.47 1.97 14.49
N THR A 148 -13.74 3.25 14.69
CA THR A 148 -12.71 4.30 14.63
C THR A 148 -12.41 4.81 16.04
N ARG A 149 -11.11 4.92 16.40
CA ARG A 149 -10.64 5.44 17.70
C ARG A 149 -11.24 4.73 18.92
N PHE A 150 -11.44 3.44 18.80
CA PHE A 150 -11.97 2.62 19.87
C PHE A 150 -10.86 2.16 20.82
N LYS A 151 -11.05 2.35 22.14
CA LYS A 151 -9.99 2.14 23.12
C LYS A 151 -9.74 0.68 23.46
N ASP A 152 -10.79 -0.13 23.53
CA ASP A 152 -10.71 -1.50 24.02
C ASP A 152 -10.70 -2.52 22.88
N ALA A 153 -10.01 -2.17 21.78
CA ALA A 153 -9.93 -3.01 20.59
C ALA A 153 -8.95 -4.17 20.77
N ASP A 154 -9.33 -5.33 20.24
CA ASP A 154 -8.49 -6.53 20.19
C ASP A 154 -7.39 -6.36 19.15
N ILE A 155 -7.68 -5.61 18.08
CA ILE A 155 -6.75 -5.28 17.00
C ILE A 155 -6.72 -3.77 16.80
N ILE A 156 -5.52 -3.19 16.73
CA ILE A 156 -5.33 -1.76 16.53
C ILE A 156 -4.51 -1.55 15.26
N TYR A 157 -5.15 -1.01 14.20
CA TYR A 157 -4.47 -0.63 12.97
C TYR A 157 -3.99 0.81 13.06
N VAL A 158 -2.70 1.05 12.84
CA VAL A 158 -2.10 2.39 12.87
C VAL A 158 -0.99 2.55 11.82
N SER A 159 -0.85 3.77 11.31
CA SER A 159 0.29 4.19 10.50
C SER A 159 1.05 5.27 11.26
N PRO A 160 2.07 4.94 12.07
CA PRO A 160 2.71 5.90 12.98
C PRO A 160 3.41 7.06 12.28
N SER A 161 3.79 6.88 11.03
CA SER A 161 4.41 7.93 10.19
C SER A 161 3.40 8.77 9.40
N HIS A 162 2.12 8.35 9.42
CA HIS A 162 0.99 8.99 8.74
C HIS A 162 -0.29 8.69 9.53
N MET A 163 -0.33 9.15 10.79
CA MET A 163 -1.35 8.78 11.77
C MET A 163 -2.77 9.23 11.41
N THR A 164 -2.87 10.35 10.71
CA THR A 164 -4.14 10.91 10.25
C THR A 164 -4.08 11.24 8.77
N SER A 165 -5.24 11.44 8.16
CA SER A 165 -5.34 11.91 6.77
C SER A 165 -4.67 13.28 6.51
N TYR A 166 -4.12 13.93 7.54
CA TYR A 166 -3.35 15.18 7.45
C TYR A 166 -1.83 14.97 7.51
N GLY A 167 -1.37 13.71 7.59
CA GLY A 167 0.05 13.39 7.65
C GLY A 167 0.74 13.69 8.99
N ASP A 168 -0.04 13.64 10.10
CA ASP A 168 0.52 13.78 11.44
C ASP A 168 1.37 12.56 11.79
N VAL A 169 2.45 12.80 12.54
CA VAL A 169 3.38 11.74 12.98
C VAL A 169 3.14 11.41 14.45
N MET A 170 3.05 10.11 14.76
CA MET A 170 2.82 9.65 16.14
C MET A 170 4.06 9.94 17.01
N PRO A 171 3.92 10.76 18.07
CA PRO A 171 5.04 11.06 18.98
C PRO A 171 5.54 9.81 19.70
N ILE A 172 6.83 9.80 20.07
CA ILE A 172 7.47 8.65 20.75
C ILE A 172 6.74 8.24 22.04
N LYS A 173 6.27 9.18 22.83
CA LYS A 173 5.49 8.90 24.04
C LYS A 173 4.25 8.08 23.71
N ARG A 174 3.52 8.44 22.66
CA ARG A 174 2.31 7.73 22.25
C ARG A 174 2.63 6.35 21.71
N ARG A 175 3.77 6.18 21.02
CA ARG A 175 4.24 4.85 20.56
C ARG A 175 4.50 3.92 21.74
N LEU A 176 5.18 4.39 22.77
CA LEU A 176 5.44 3.62 23.99
C LEU A 176 4.14 3.27 24.73
N GLU A 177 3.23 4.23 24.88
CA GLU A 177 1.91 3.99 25.49
C GLU A 177 1.11 2.91 24.74
N LEU A 178 1.17 2.92 23.40
CA LEU A 178 0.46 1.93 22.58
C LEU A 178 1.08 0.54 22.69
N VAL A 179 2.42 0.45 22.71
CA VAL A 179 3.12 -0.83 22.92
C VAL A 179 2.80 -1.39 24.31
N ASP A 180 2.87 -0.57 25.36
CA ASP A 180 2.53 -0.99 26.73
C ASP A 180 1.07 -1.44 26.82
N TYR A 181 0.17 -0.72 26.14
CA TYR A 181 -1.24 -1.09 26.07
C TYR A 181 -1.43 -2.46 25.41
N SER A 182 -0.78 -2.70 24.27
CA SER A 182 -0.91 -3.96 23.54
C SER A 182 -0.43 -5.16 24.35
N ILE A 183 0.62 -4.99 25.16
CA ILE A 183 1.12 -6.03 26.05
C ILE A 183 0.13 -6.32 27.18
N LYS A 184 -0.39 -5.25 27.84
CA LYS A 184 -1.31 -5.37 28.99
C LYS A 184 -2.65 -6.01 28.62
N HIS A 185 -3.14 -5.73 27.42
CA HIS A 185 -4.46 -6.17 26.96
C HIS A 185 -4.39 -7.33 25.97
N SER A 186 -3.19 -7.84 25.69
CA SER A 186 -2.94 -8.88 24.66
C SER A 186 -3.50 -8.49 23.29
N SER A 187 -3.62 -7.19 23.00
CA SER A 187 -4.12 -6.67 21.73
C SER A 187 -3.04 -6.78 20.65
N ILE A 188 -3.44 -7.10 19.41
CA ILE A 188 -2.55 -7.10 18.25
C ILE A 188 -2.49 -5.66 17.69
N VAL A 189 -1.29 -5.13 17.52
CA VAL A 189 -1.08 -3.87 16.81
C VAL A 189 -0.61 -4.19 15.40
N ILE A 190 -1.27 -3.62 14.39
CA ILE A 190 -0.84 -3.66 13.00
C ILE A 190 -0.22 -2.30 12.70
N GLU A 191 1.11 -2.30 12.55
CA GLU A 191 1.88 -1.12 12.16
C GLU A 191 2.05 -1.09 10.64
N ASP A 192 1.35 -0.19 9.96
CA ASP A 192 1.52 0.06 8.53
C ASP A 192 2.52 1.21 8.31
N ASP A 193 3.74 0.85 7.93
CA ASP A 193 4.88 1.76 7.85
C ASP A 193 5.21 2.19 6.41
N TYR A 194 4.18 2.56 5.64
CA TYR A 194 4.33 2.87 4.22
C TYR A 194 4.99 4.22 3.90
N ASP A 195 4.95 5.21 4.82
CA ASP A 195 5.43 6.57 4.61
C ASP A 195 6.65 6.96 5.49
N SER A 196 7.22 6.04 6.25
CA SER A 196 8.36 6.34 7.13
C SER A 196 9.59 6.86 6.39
N ASP A 197 9.70 6.54 5.12
CA ASP A 197 10.77 7.00 4.22
C ASP A 197 10.72 8.49 3.93
N PHE A 198 9.56 9.11 4.13
CA PHE A 198 9.24 10.47 3.76
C PHE A 198 9.11 11.43 4.95
N LEU A 199 9.66 11.07 6.11
CA LEU A 199 9.69 11.99 7.25
C LEU A 199 10.75 13.06 7.03
N TYR A 200 10.30 14.26 6.65
CA TYR A 200 11.19 15.37 6.27
C TYR A 200 11.41 16.38 7.37
N GLN A 201 10.43 16.57 8.23
CA GLN A 201 10.45 17.60 9.27
C GLN A 201 10.77 17.05 10.66
N THR A 202 10.62 15.73 10.86
CA THR A 202 10.85 15.08 12.14
C THR A 202 12.09 14.19 12.10
N LYS A 203 12.70 14.00 13.27
CA LYS A 203 13.78 13.01 13.42
C LYS A 203 13.21 11.61 13.19
N PRO A 204 13.98 10.68 12.57
CA PRO A 204 13.57 9.30 12.45
C PRO A 204 13.18 8.73 13.83
N MET A 205 11.96 8.19 13.91
CA MET A 205 11.47 7.55 15.13
C MET A 205 11.47 6.04 14.95
N PRO A 206 11.78 5.26 16.00
CA PRO A 206 11.73 3.81 15.93
C PRO A 206 10.31 3.33 15.63
N SER A 207 10.20 2.21 14.91
CA SER A 207 8.91 1.54 14.66
C SER A 207 8.29 1.03 15.98
N LEU A 208 6.98 0.83 16.00
CA LEU A 208 6.30 0.18 17.13
C LEU A 208 6.83 -1.26 17.31
N TYR A 209 7.07 -1.95 16.20
CA TYR A 209 7.68 -3.29 16.22
C TYR A 209 9.01 -3.30 16.93
N ALA A 210 9.92 -2.36 16.61
CA ALA A 210 11.21 -2.25 17.28
C ALA A 210 11.10 -1.92 18.78
N LEU A 211 10.11 -1.10 19.15
CA LEU A 211 9.83 -0.76 20.55
C LEU A 211 9.19 -1.89 21.33
N SER A 212 8.43 -2.77 20.65
CA SER A 212 7.70 -3.86 21.30
C SER A 212 8.57 -5.06 21.71
N ASN A 213 9.82 -5.07 21.28
CA ASN A 213 10.76 -6.17 21.54
C ASN A 213 10.14 -7.58 21.28
N ASN A 214 9.64 -7.80 20.08
CA ASN A 214 8.91 -9.01 19.65
C ASN A 214 7.56 -9.26 20.35
N GLY A 215 6.91 -8.19 20.83
CA GLY A 215 5.57 -8.25 21.39
C GLY A 215 4.46 -8.46 20.33
N ASN A 216 3.26 -7.98 20.62
CA ASN A 216 2.06 -8.18 19.80
C ASN A 216 1.96 -7.23 18.60
N VAL A 217 3.08 -6.86 17.96
CA VAL A 217 3.08 -5.95 16.80
C VAL A 217 3.35 -6.73 15.51
N VAL A 218 2.43 -6.65 14.56
CA VAL A 218 2.62 -7.04 13.16
C VAL A 218 3.12 -5.81 12.40
N TYR A 219 4.27 -5.91 11.74
CA TYR A 219 4.84 -4.81 10.97
C TYR A 219 4.58 -5.01 9.48
N MET A 220 4.10 -3.97 8.80
CA MET A 220 3.86 -3.99 7.37
C MET A 220 4.65 -2.89 6.67
N GLY A 221 5.21 -3.22 5.51
CA GLY A 221 5.91 -2.27 4.67
C GLY A 221 5.59 -2.46 3.19
N SER A 222 5.73 -1.40 2.42
CA SER A 222 5.45 -1.37 0.99
C SER A 222 6.55 -0.66 0.22
N PHE A 223 6.80 -1.13 -1.00
CA PHE A 223 7.73 -0.48 -1.92
C PHE A 223 7.05 0.45 -2.94
N SER A 224 5.72 0.56 -2.90
CA SER A 224 4.96 1.35 -3.89
C SER A 224 5.36 2.82 -3.95
N ASN A 225 5.71 3.42 -2.80
CA ASN A 225 6.10 4.84 -2.73
C ASN A 225 7.59 5.07 -3.01
N VAL A 226 8.45 4.09 -2.70
CA VAL A 226 9.91 4.20 -2.88
C VAL A 226 10.32 3.84 -4.30
N LEU A 227 9.67 2.85 -4.90
CA LEU A 227 9.91 2.43 -6.28
C LEU A 227 8.85 3.03 -7.20
N ILE A 228 7.97 2.20 -7.73
CA ILE A 228 6.79 2.62 -8.51
C ILE A 228 5.58 1.80 -8.08
N PRO A 229 4.37 2.38 -8.09
CA PRO A 229 3.15 1.68 -7.68
C PRO A 229 2.88 0.38 -8.46
N GLY A 230 3.31 0.30 -9.70
CA GLY A 230 3.11 -0.86 -10.58
C GLY A 230 3.84 -2.13 -10.17
N ILE A 231 4.91 -2.06 -9.37
CA ILE A 231 5.67 -3.24 -8.92
C ILE A 231 4.85 -4.10 -7.94
N ARG A 232 3.94 -3.48 -7.17
CA ARG A 232 2.99 -4.18 -6.29
C ARG A 232 3.62 -5.20 -5.33
N ILE A 233 4.75 -4.88 -4.71
CA ILE A 233 5.34 -5.70 -3.65
C ILE A 233 5.23 -5.00 -2.32
N SER A 234 4.63 -5.70 -1.35
CA SER A 234 4.58 -5.36 0.07
C SER A 234 4.98 -6.57 0.88
N TYR A 235 5.29 -6.36 2.14
CA TYR A 235 5.65 -7.44 3.06
C TYR A 235 5.08 -7.18 4.44
N MET A 236 4.85 -8.25 5.20
CA MET A 236 4.54 -8.15 6.64
C MET A 236 5.48 -9.04 7.44
N VAL A 237 5.78 -8.60 8.64
CA VAL A 237 6.50 -9.35 9.66
C VAL A 237 5.49 -9.78 10.71
N LEU A 238 5.23 -11.07 10.79
CA LEU A 238 4.31 -11.65 11.76
C LEU A 238 4.91 -11.69 13.15
N THR A 239 4.06 -11.64 14.19
CA THR A 239 4.44 -12.02 15.53
C THR A 239 4.82 -13.51 15.56
N GLU A 240 5.54 -13.95 16.56
CA GLU A 240 5.94 -15.35 16.64
C GLU A 240 4.74 -16.31 16.71
N SER A 241 3.70 -15.93 17.45
CA SER A 241 2.46 -16.71 17.54
C SER A 241 1.71 -16.81 16.21
N LEU A 242 1.56 -15.67 15.48
CA LEU A 242 0.91 -15.65 14.18
C LEU A 242 1.74 -16.36 13.10
N ALA A 243 3.06 -16.30 13.18
CA ALA A 243 3.93 -17.02 12.26
C ALA A 243 3.76 -18.54 12.37
N ARG A 244 3.60 -19.06 13.59
CA ARG A 244 3.30 -20.49 13.81
C ARG A 244 1.94 -20.89 13.22
N ILE A 245 0.92 -20.07 13.39
CA ILE A 245 -0.41 -20.30 12.79
C ILE A 245 -0.32 -20.25 11.27
N TYR A 246 0.37 -19.23 10.73
CA TYR A 246 0.59 -19.10 9.28
C TYR A 246 1.30 -20.33 8.70
N GLU A 247 2.39 -20.79 9.34
CA GLU A 247 3.14 -21.95 8.88
C GLU A 247 2.29 -23.22 8.84
N ALA A 248 1.40 -23.42 9.82
CA ALA A 248 0.48 -24.54 9.86
C ALA A 248 -0.63 -24.48 8.78
N GLU A 249 -0.92 -23.28 8.26
CA GLU A 249 -2.01 -23.05 7.34
C GLU A 249 -1.56 -22.54 5.95
N LYS A 250 -0.26 -22.37 5.73
CA LYS A 250 0.30 -21.70 4.55
C LYS A 250 -0.17 -22.27 3.21
N GLU A 251 -0.46 -23.58 3.15
CA GLU A 251 -0.95 -24.25 1.93
C GLU A 251 -2.32 -23.74 1.46
N LYS A 252 -3.04 -22.99 2.32
CA LYS A 252 -4.30 -22.32 1.95
C LYS A 252 -4.08 -21.06 1.11
N PHE A 253 -2.86 -20.55 1.08
CA PHE A 253 -2.55 -19.26 0.44
C PHE A 253 -1.74 -19.50 -0.84
N ALA A 254 -2.11 -18.79 -1.90
CA ALA A 254 -1.28 -18.67 -3.09
C ALA A 254 -0.43 -17.40 -3.01
N GLN A 255 0.79 -17.44 -3.55
CA GLN A 255 1.60 -16.25 -3.66
C GLN A 255 0.99 -15.27 -4.65
N THR A 256 0.76 -14.03 -4.22
CA THR A 256 0.10 -12.99 -5.01
C THR A 256 1.08 -12.07 -5.76
N ALA A 257 2.30 -11.92 -5.24
CA ALA A 257 3.33 -11.10 -5.90
C ALA A 257 4.05 -11.89 -7.00
N SER A 258 4.29 -11.23 -8.13
CA SER A 258 5.00 -11.82 -9.27
C SER A 258 6.38 -12.34 -8.88
N LYS A 259 6.70 -13.59 -9.24
CA LYS A 259 8.01 -14.20 -8.99
C LYS A 259 9.14 -13.41 -9.65
N THR A 260 8.94 -12.97 -10.87
CA THR A 260 9.90 -12.14 -11.60
C THR A 260 10.24 -10.85 -10.87
N GLU A 261 9.20 -10.16 -10.37
CA GLU A 261 9.36 -8.93 -9.59
C GLU A 261 10.06 -9.20 -8.25
N GLN A 262 9.74 -10.31 -7.59
CA GLN A 262 10.41 -10.69 -6.35
C GLN A 262 11.90 -10.95 -6.55
N ILE A 263 12.29 -11.66 -7.60
CA ILE A 263 13.69 -11.93 -7.94
C ILE A 263 14.42 -10.62 -8.28
N ALA A 264 13.81 -9.77 -9.08
CA ALA A 264 14.38 -8.47 -9.47
C ALA A 264 14.60 -7.57 -8.24
N LEU A 265 13.60 -7.51 -7.35
CA LEU A 265 13.68 -6.71 -6.12
C LEU A 265 14.75 -7.25 -5.16
N CYS A 266 14.87 -8.57 -5.02
CA CYS A 266 15.93 -9.19 -4.22
C CYS A 266 17.32 -8.72 -4.67
N GLN A 267 17.61 -8.79 -5.97
CA GLN A 267 18.87 -8.33 -6.53
C GLN A 267 19.07 -6.82 -6.33
N TYR A 268 18.01 -6.01 -6.56
CA TYR A 268 18.03 -4.57 -6.38
C TYR A 268 18.34 -4.14 -4.93
N ILE A 269 17.83 -4.89 -3.95
CA ILE A 269 18.12 -4.68 -2.53
C ILE A 269 19.56 -5.07 -2.22
N ARG A 270 20.01 -6.27 -2.63
CA ARG A 270 21.35 -6.80 -2.35
C ARG A 270 22.48 -5.93 -2.96
N ASP A 271 22.23 -5.33 -4.12
CA ASP A 271 23.15 -4.39 -4.77
C ASP A 271 23.10 -2.98 -4.14
N GLY A 272 22.32 -2.76 -3.09
CA GLY A 272 22.25 -1.51 -2.33
C GLY A 272 21.49 -0.38 -3.03
N HIS A 273 20.83 -0.66 -4.15
CA HIS A 273 20.12 0.36 -4.92
C HIS A 273 18.88 0.89 -4.18
N ILE A 274 18.23 0.08 -3.36
CA ILE A 274 17.06 0.49 -2.61
C ILE A 274 17.34 1.68 -1.69
N MET A 275 18.49 1.71 -1.03
CA MET A 275 18.89 2.80 -0.12
C MET A 275 19.19 4.11 -0.88
N SER A 276 19.81 4.00 -2.05
CA SER A 276 20.07 5.16 -2.91
C SER A 276 18.79 5.71 -3.53
N GLN A 277 17.89 4.83 -3.92
CA GLN A 277 16.56 5.15 -4.44
C GLN A 277 15.72 5.88 -3.39
N THR A 278 15.65 5.37 -2.15
CA THR A 278 14.97 6.03 -1.04
C THR A 278 15.47 7.45 -0.83
N ARG A 279 16.79 7.65 -0.81
CA ARG A 279 17.39 8.99 -0.67
C ARG A 279 17.04 9.92 -1.85
N LYS A 280 17.03 9.39 -3.09
CA LYS A 280 16.67 10.14 -4.30
C LYS A 280 15.21 10.61 -4.23
N VAL A 281 14.29 9.69 -3.98
CA VAL A 281 12.84 9.95 -3.90
C VAL A 281 12.53 10.95 -2.79
N ARG A 282 13.10 10.73 -1.61
CA ARG A 282 12.98 11.65 -0.47
C ARG A 282 13.41 13.07 -0.87
N ARG A 283 14.59 13.23 -1.46
CA ARG A 283 15.10 14.55 -1.88
C ARG A 283 14.19 15.22 -2.91
N LEU A 284 13.71 14.45 -3.89
CA LEU A 284 12.82 14.93 -4.94
C LEU A 284 11.51 15.48 -4.37
N TYR A 285 10.81 14.67 -3.57
CA TYR A 285 9.51 15.08 -3.00
C TYR A 285 9.64 16.19 -1.96
N THR A 286 10.70 16.21 -1.16
CA THR A 286 10.99 17.34 -0.27
C THR A 286 11.12 18.65 -1.05
N ALA A 287 11.89 18.62 -2.14
CA ALA A 287 12.10 19.83 -2.96
C ALA A 287 10.79 20.31 -3.58
N LYS A 288 9.97 19.38 -4.12
CA LYS A 288 8.67 19.72 -4.70
C LYS A 288 7.68 20.27 -3.68
N ALA A 289 7.55 19.61 -2.52
CA ALA A 289 6.64 20.05 -1.47
C ALA A 289 7.03 21.44 -0.96
N ARG A 290 8.32 21.69 -0.75
CA ARG A 290 8.81 22.99 -0.33
C ARG A 290 8.55 24.07 -1.39
N ALA A 291 8.84 23.79 -2.65
CA ALA A 291 8.61 24.73 -3.73
C ALA A 291 7.11 25.07 -3.87
N ALA A 292 6.24 24.09 -3.77
CA ALA A 292 4.79 24.30 -3.82
C ALA A 292 4.29 25.13 -2.61
N TYR A 293 4.78 24.82 -1.40
CA TYR A 293 4.43 25.57 -0.19
C TYR A 293 4.85 27.05 -0.29
N GLU A 294 6.10 27.32 -0.68
CA GLU A 294 6.60 28.69 -0.83
C GLU A 294 5.85 29.46 -1.94
N TYR A 295 5.55 28.78 -3.04
CA TYR A 295 4.76 29.38 -4.12
C TYR A 295 3.36 29.79 -3.64
N ILE A 296 2.64 28.91 -2.95
CA ILE A 296 1.30 29.21 -2.42
C ILE A 296 1.37 30.39 -1.44
N LYS A 297 2.32 30.34 -0.52
CA LYS A 297 2.50 31.39 0.50
C LYS A 297 2.81 32.76 -0.10
N HIS A 298 3.56 32.78 -1.20
CA HIS A 298 3.92 34.02 -1.88
C HIS A 298 2.78 34.57 -2.77
N THR A 299 2.08 33.69 -3.50
CA THR A 299 1.05 34.07 -4.48
C THR A 299 -0.33 34.26 -3.86
N MET A 300 -0.58 33.62 -2.70
CA MET A 300 -1.87 33.62 -2.02
C MET A 300 -1.73 34.06 -0.55
N PRO A 301 -1.35 35.32 -0.26
CA PRO A 301 -1.03 35.76 1.10
C PRO A 301 -2.23 35.73 2.07
N ASN A 302 -3.46 35.69 1.55
CA ASN A 302 -4.68 35.64 2.35
C ASN A 302 -5.16 34.22 2.64
N VAL A 303 -4.38 33.20 2.26
CA VAL A 303 -4.69 31.78 2.45
C VAL A 303 -3.81 31.22 3.57
N GLU A 304 -4.44 30.58 4.54
CA GLU A 304 -3.69 29.85 5.55
C GLU A 304 -3.14 28.56 4.93
N CYS A 305 -1.82 28.42 4.95
CA CYS A 305 -1.12 27.29 4.35
C CYS A 305 -0.19 26.67 5.36
N ALA A 306 -0.30 25.35 5.55
CA ALA A 306 0.58 24.58 6.43
C ALA A 306 1.05 23.29 5.73
N MET A 307 2.32 22.95 5.94
CA MET A 307 2.87 21.67 5.50
C MET A 307 2.64 20.62 6.57
N SER A 308 2.26 19.40 6.15
CA SER A 308 2.11 18.27 7.06
C SER A 308 3.44 17.87 7.73
N GLU A 309 3.38 17.22 8.88
CA GLU A 309 4.56 16.76 9.62
C GLU A 309 5.43 15.76 8.82
N ASN A 310 4.80 14.93 8.01
CA ASN A 310 5.50 14.03 7.10
C ASN A 310 6.08 14.75 5.86
N GLY A 311 5.69 16.02 5.61
CA GLY A 311 6.22 16.84 4.52
C GLY A 311 5.72 16.48 3.13
N LEU A 312 4.71 15.62 3.01
CA LEU A 312 4.15 15.18 1.70
C LEU A 312 2.87 15.91 1.31
N GLN A 313 2.21 16.55 2.26
CA GLN A 313 0.93 17.20 2.05
C GLN A 313 1.00 18.68 2.41
N ILE A 314 0.22 19.48 1.68
CA ILE A 314 0.03 20.90 1.97
C ILE A 314 -1.45 21.08 2.28
N LYS A 315 -1.74 21.51 3.50
CA LYS A 315 -3.08 21.89 3.93
C LYS A 315 -3.29 23.36 3.63
N ILE A 316 -4.39 23.64 2.92
CA ILE A 316 -4.81 24.99 2.58
C ILE A 316 -6.17 25.23 3.25
N THR A 317 -6.29 26.34 3.99
CA THR A 317 -7.54 26.79 4.58
C THR A 317 -7.88 28.16 4.00
N THR A 318 -9.03 28.28 3.34
CA THR A 318 -9.43 29.52 2.69
C THR A 318 -10.93 29.74 2.77
N LYS A 319 -11.36 31.00 2.67
CA LYS A 319 -12.77 31.33 2.43
C LYS A 319 -13.12 31.01 0.97
N PHE A 320 -14.21 30.28 0.78
CA PHE A 320 -14.67 29.90 -0.55
C PHE A 320 -16.18 30.07 -0.63
N ASN A 321 -16.63 30.92 -1.57
CA ASN A 321 -18.04 31.27 -1.72
C ASN A 321 -18.72 30.52 -2.88
N GLY A 322 -18.09 29.47 -3.39
CA GLY A 322 -18.56 28.67 -4.51
C GLY A 322 -18.98 27.26 -4.09
N ASP A 323 -19.51 26.52 -5.06
CA ASP A 323 -19.71 25.08 -4.94
C ASP A 323 -18.40 24.34 -5.23
N THR A 324 -18.10 23.32 -4.43
CA THR A 324 -16.89 22.50 -4.58
C THR A 324 -16.82 21.75 -5.91
N SER A 325 -17.96 21.52 -6.57
CA SER A 325 -18.02 20.99 -7.93
C SER A 325 -17.26 21.84 -8.97
N GLN A 326 -17.02 23.11 -8.67
CA GLN A 326 -16.25 24.00 -9.54
C GLN A 326 -14.80 23.52 -9.72
N PHE A 327 -14.21 22.83 -8.75
CA PHE A 327 -12.88 22.24 -8.93
C PHE A 327 -12.91 21.19 -10.04
N GLU A 328 -13.85 20.25 -9.99
CA GLU A 328 -13.99 19.20 -11.00
C GLU A 328 -14.34 19.77 -12.37
N ASN A 329 -15.24 20.76 -12.41
CA ASN A 329 -15.63 21.44 -13.65
C ASN A 329 -14.46 22.18 -14.33
N ASN A 330 -13.48 22.64 -13.54
CA ASN A 330 -12.24 23.25 -14.03
C ASN A 330 -11.10 22.22 -14.20
N GLY A 331 -11.39 20.95 -14.12
CA GLY A 331 -10.40 19.88 -14.28
C GLY A 331 -9.39 19.78 -13.14
N ILE A 332 -9.76 20.22 -11.94
CA ILE A 332 -8.90 20.20 -10.74
C ILE A 332 -9.40 19.10 -9.79
N SER A 333 -8.55 18.13 -9.51
CA SER A 333 -8.80 17.03 -8.57
C SER A 333 -8.05 17.29 -7.26
N VAL A 334 -8.77 17.58 -6.17
CA VAL A 334 -8.21 17.87 -4.83
C VAL A 334 -8.98 17.13 -3.74
N HIS A 335 -8.32 16.82 -2.63
CA HIS A 335 -9.00 16.34 -1.45
C HIS A 335 -9.59 17.49 -0.65
N ILE A 336 -10.91 17.55 -0.58
CA ILE A 336 -11.65 18.49 0.26
C ILE A 336 -11.97 17.77 1.56
N LYS A 337 -11.40 18.23 2.68
CA LYS A 337 -11.55 17.59 3.99
C LYS A 337 -12.75 18.12 4.77
N ASP A 338 -13.00 19.40 4.66
CA ASP A 338 -14.09 20.07 5.36
C ASP A 338 -14.51 21.31 4.54
N PHE A 339 -15.81 21.47 4.38
CA PHE A 339 -16.41 22.67 3.82
C PHE A 339 -17.59 23.07 4.69
N SER A 340 -17.37 24.00 5.60
CA SER A 340 -18.38 24.50 6.51
C SER A 340 -18.28 26.02 6.68
N ASN A 341 -19.43 26.70 6.81
CA ASN A 341 -19.50 28.15 7.03
C ASN A 341 -18.68 29.00 6.01
N GLY A 342 -18.62 28.56 4.74
CA GLY A 342 -17.84 29.25 3.71
C GLY A 342 -16.31 29.12 3.86
N VAL A 343 -15.84 28.21 4.67
CA VAL A 343 -14.40 27.88 4.82
C VAL A 343 -14.13 26.52 4.23
N LEU A 344 -13.17 26.45 3.32
CA LEU A 344 -12.70 25.24 2.64
C LEU A 344 -11.36 24.81 3.26
N LYS A 345 -11.23 23.52 3.59
CA LYS A 345 -10.01 22.91 4.07
C LYS A 345 -9.66 21.66 3.27
#